data_1e9c8382eb4878fd95cab92df7f66961
#
_entry.id   1e9c8382eb4878fd95cab92df7f66961
#
_cell.length_a   1.000
_cell.length_b   1.000
_cell.length_c   1.000
_cell.angle_alpha   90.00
_cell.angle_beta   90.00
_cell.angle_gamma   90.00
#
_symmetry.space_group_name_H-M   'P 1'
#
loop_
_entity.id
_entity.type
_entity.pdbx_description
1 polymer ?
#
loop_
_entity_poly.entity_id
_entity_poly.type
_entity_poly.pdbx_seq_one_letter_code
_entity_poly.pdbx_strand_id
1 'polypeptide(L)'
;VVGLVIGGYFAWYVYTAMYQPNIWTANGKPISFYVYPNESYASVETKLYQKGLIINRKKFEWLSEKMKYPENVKVGHYRIPNGMNNNDLINMLRSGSQAPVNVIFNNTRTIEDFAVRISEQLLLDTASLLKVLSNSAFLEPMGFTPDNVKIMFIPNTYEFYWTVSAEAFVKRMNHEYKRFWTDDKKQLA
;
A
#
# COMPACT_ATOMS: atom_id res chain seq x y z
N VAL A 1 -0.89 -12.26 -48.60
CA VAL A 1 -0.36 -10.92 -48.34
C VAL A 1 -1.23 -10.18 -47.32
N VAL A 2 -2.57 -10.10 -47.54
CA VAL A 2 -3.49 -9.35 -46.63
C VAL A 2 -3.47 -9.90 -45.18
N GLY A 3 -3.46 -11.23 -45.01
CA GLY A 3 -3.39 -11.86 -43.69
C GLY A 3 -2.11 -11.52 -42.88
N LEU A 4 -0.96 -11.42 -43.58
CA LEU A 4 0.31 -11.04 -42.96
C LEU A 4 0.31 -9.57 -42.51
N VAL A 5 -0.32 -8.69 -43.28
CA VAL A 5 -0.44 -7.26 -42.90
C VAL A 5 -1.36 -7.09 -41.70
N ILE A 6 -2.50 -7.79 -41.67
CA ILE A 6 -3.43 -7.74 -40.51
C ILE A 6 -2.76 -8.32 -39.27
N GLY A 7 -2.07 -9.45 -39.38
CA GLY A 7 -1.33 -10.07 -38.29
C GLY A 7 -0.21 -9.17 -37.75
N GLY A 8 0.55 -8.53 -38.63
CA GLY A 8 1.59 -7.58 -38.26
C GLY A 8 1.04 -6.35 -37.55
N TYR A 9 -0.07 -5.79 -38.05
CA TYR A 9 -0.74 -4.65 -37.40
C TYR A 9 -1.25 -5.02 -35.99
N PHE A 10 -1.87 -6.19 -35.85
CA PHE A 10 -2.35 -6.67 -34.55
C PHE A 10 -1.20 -6.88 -33.55
N ALA A 11 -0.12 -7.53 -33.99
CA ALA A 11 1.08 -7.71 -33.15
C ALA A 11 1.68 -6.38 -32.72
N TRP A 12 1.75 -5.41 -33.62
CA TRP A 12 2.22 -4.05 -33.31
C TRP A 12 1.27 -3.34 -32.34
N TYR A 13 -0.05 -3.50 -32.49
CA TYR A 13 -1.04 -2.93 -31.55
C TYR A 13 -0.86 -3.52 -30.15
N VAL A 14 -0.75 -4.85 -30.03
CA VAL A 14 -0.51 -5.53 -28.75
C VAL A 14 0.78 -5.04 -28.11
N TYR A 15 1.87 -5.01 -28.86
CA TYR A 15 3.15 -4.54 -28.37
C TYR A 15 3.06 -3.10 -27.82
N THR A 16 2.44 -2.21 -28.58
CA THR A 16 2.29 -0.81 -28.15
C THR A 16 1.31 -0.63 -26.98
N ALA A 17 0.28 -1.48 -26.89
CA ALA A 17 -0.64 -1.45 -25.76
C ALA A 17 0.03 -1.93 -24.45
N MET A 18 0.96 -2.88 -24.55
CA MET A 18 1.64 -3.44 -23.38
C MET A 18 2.83 -2.57 -22.93
N TYR A 19 3.72 -2.22 -23.84
CA TYR A 19 5.08 -1.78 -23.50
C TYR A 19 5.37 -0.30 -23.78
N GLN A 20 4.54 0.40 -24.55
CA GLN A 20 4.70 1.84 -24.69
C GLN A 20 4.32 2.57 -23.39
N PRO A 21 5.09 3.61 -23.00
CA PRO A 21 4.72 4.48 -21.90
C PRO A 21 3.29 5.01 -22.08
N ASN A 22 2.45 4.79 -21.09
CA ASN A 22 1.04 5.22 -21.12
C ASN A 22 0.63 5.97 -19.85
N ILE A 23 1.54 6.07 -18.88
CA ILE A 23 1.29 6.74 -17.61
C ILE A 23 2.01 8.09 -17.62
N TRP A 24 1.25 9.13 -17.31
CA TRP A 24 1.76 10.49 -17.19
C TRP A 24 1.48 11.05 -15.79
N THR A 25 2.44 11.75 -15.22
CA THR A 25 2.29 12.46 -13.95
C THR A 25 2.72 13.91 -14.10
N ALA A 26 1.95 14.85 -13.55
CA ALA A 26 2.08 16.30 -13.79
C ALA A 26 3.48 16.88 -13.55
N ASN A 27 4.28 16.30 -12.65
CA ASN A 27 5.61 16.82 -12.31
C ASN A 27 6.73 15.80 -12.62
N GLY A 28 6.46 14.78 -13.44
CA GLY A 28 7.40 13.69 -13.68
C GLY A 28 7.75 12.85 -12.44
N LYS A 29 7.16 13.13 -11.28
CA LYS A 29 7.40 12.42 -10.02
C LYS A 29 6.38 11.29 -9.83
N PRO A 30 6.76 10.20 -9.15
CA PRO A 30 5.81 9.15 -8.79
C PRO A 30 4.65 9.71 -7.95
N ILE A 31 3.43 9.23 -8.22
CA ILE A 31 2.22 9.59 -7.49
C ILE A 31 1.76 8.44 -6.58
N SER A 32 1.27 8.77 -5.39
CA SER A 32 0.59 7.83 -4.51
C SER A 32 -0.83 7.57 -4.99
N PHE A 33 -1.18 6.30 -5.14
CA PHE A 33 -2.49 5.85 -5.58
C PHE A 33 -3.03 4.79 -4.60
N TYR A 34 -4.21 5.05 -4.04
CA TYR A 34 -4.84 4.17 -3.06
C TYR A 34 -6.04 3.45 -3.67
N VAL A 35 -6.07 2.14 -3.50
CA VAL A 35 -7.24 1.29 -3.78
C VAL A 35 -7.81 0.85 -2.45
N TYR A 36 -9.05 1.25 -2.16
CA TYR A 36 -9.74 0.99 -0.90
C TYR A 36 -10.45 -0.38 -0.92
N PRO A 37 -10.82 -0.92 0.26
CA PRO A 37 -11.66 -2.12 0.33
C PRO A 37 -12.97 -1.97 -0.46
N ASN A 38 -13.36 -3.05 -1.12
CA ASN A 38 -14.60 -3.13 -1.92
C ASN A 38 -14.67 -2.18 -3.13
N GLU A 39 -13.56 -1.55 -3.54
CA GLU A 39 -13.55 -0.80 -4.79
C GLU A 39 -13.62 -1.76 -5.99
N SER A 40 -14.53 -1.45 -6.92
CA SER A 40 -14.63 -2.13 -8.19
C SER A 40 -13.54 -1.64 -9.17
N TYR A 41 -13.27 -2.43 -10.20
CA TYR A 41 -12.41 -2.01 -11.32
C TYR A 41 -12.85 -0.66 -11.91
N ALA A 42 -14.14 -0.47 -12.12
CA ALA A 42 -14.69 0.79 -12.68
C ALA A 42 -14.39 2.00 -11.78
N SER A 43 -14.40 1.83 -10.44
CA SER A 43 -14.01 2.88 -9.51
C SER A 43 -12.51 3.21 -9.64
N VAL A 44 -11.66 2.19 -9.67
CA VAL A 44 -10.20 2.35 -9.82
C VAL A 44 -9.86 3.03 -11.15
N GLU A 45 -10.47 2.57 -12.25
CA GLU A 45 -10.33 3.14 -13.59
C GLU A 45 -10.74 4.61 -13.62
N THR A 46 -11.90 4.94 -13.07
CA THR A 46 -12.39 6.32 -12.97
C THR A 46 -11.39 7.19 -12.21
N LYS A 47 -10.84 6.72 -11.10
CA LYS A 47 -9.81 7.46 -10.33
C LYS A 47 -8.53 7.68 -11.13
N LEU A 48 -8.08 6.68 -11.90
CA LEU A 48 -6.91 6.83 -12.78
C LEU A 48 -7.15 7.90 -13.85
N TYR A 49 -8.36 7.95 -14.41
CA TYR A 49 -8.74 8.94 -15.42
C TYR A 49 -8.94 10.34 -14.86
N GLN A 50 -9.56 10.47 -13.69
CA GLN A 50 -9.75 11.76 -13.01
C GLN A 50 -8.41 12.40 -12.61
N LYS A 51 -7.43 11.57 -12.23
CA LYS A 51 -6.07 12.03 -11.94
C LYS A 51 -5.23 12.31 -13.20
N GLY A 52 -5.79 12.09 -14.41
CA GLY A 52 -5.10 12.30 -15.68
C GLY A 52 -3.89 11.38 -15.90
N LEU A 53 -3.86 10.21 -15.25
CA LEU A 53 -2.69 9.32 -15.29
C LEU A 53 -2.58 8.53 -16.59
N ILE A 54 -3.68 8.22 -17.26
CA ILE A 54 -3.71 7.36 -18.44
C ILE A 54 -3.77 8.21 -19.71
N ILE A 55 -2.76 8.09 -20.57
CA ILE A 55 -2.67 8.81 -21.86
C ILE A 55 -3.64 8.19 -22.87
N ASN A 56 -3.56 6.88 -23.09
CA ASN A 56 -4.40 6.17 -24.04
C ASN A 56 -5.32 5.18 -23.31
N ARG A 57 -6.56 5.63 -23.06
CA ARG A 57 -7.58 4.86 -22.32
C ARG A 57 -7.95 3.55 -23.02
N LYS A 58 -8.17 3.57 -24.33
CA LYS A 58 -8.55 2.37 -25.09
C LYS A 58 -7.53 1.24 -24.99
N LYS A 59 -6.24 1.57 -25.05
CA LYS A 59 -5.18 0.58 -24.87
C LYS A 59 -5.13 0.04 -23.44
N PHE A 60 -5.37 0.90 -22.45
CA PHE A 60 -5.42 0.50 -21.04
C PHE A 60 -6.60 -0.43 -20.75
N GLU A 61 -7.81 -0.03 -21.16
CA GLU A 61 -9.05 -0.83 -21.00
C GLU A 61 -8.90 -2.21 -21.64
N TRP A 62 -8.51 -2.22 -22.92
CA TRP A 62 -8.30 -3.46 -23.66
C TRP A 62 -7.32 -4.43 -22.96
N LEU A 63 -6.18 -3.89 -22.48
CA LEU A 63 -5.18 -4.72 -21.82
C LEU A 63 -5.63 -5.15 -20.42
N SER A 64 -6.33 -4.30 -19.67
CA SER A 64 -6.89 -4.63 -18.36
C SER A 64 -7.83 -5.84 -18.44
N GLU A 65 -8.71 -5.87 -19.46
CA GLU A 65 -9.60 -7.00 -19.73
C GLU A 65 -8.79 -8.27 -20.08
N LYS A 66 -7.82 -8.16 -20.98
CA LYS A 66 -6.98 -9.32 -21.38
C LYS A 66 -6.16 -9.87 -20.22
N MET A 67 -5.74 -9.04 -19.30
CA MET A 67 -5.00 -9.44 -18.11
C MET A 67 -5.90 -9.80 -16.92
N LYS A 68 -7.23 -9.81 -17.08
CA LYS A 68 -8.23 -10.12 -16.04
C LYS A 68 -8.06 -9.23 -14.78
N TYR A 69 -7.70 -7.99 -14.97
CA TYR A 69 -7.60 -7.05 -13.85
C TYR A 69 -8.96 -6.73 -13.23
N PRO A 70 -10.08 -6.61 -13.98
CA PRO A 70 -11.41 -6.40 -13.40
C PRO A 70 -11.82 -7.41 -12.33
N GLU A 71 -11.33 -8.64 -12.44
CA GLU A 71 -11.60 -9.74 -11.51
C GLU A 71 -10.60 -9.77 -10.32
N ASN A 72 -9.53 -9.01 -10.40
CA ASN A 72 -8.37 -9.10 -9.50
C ASN A 72 -7.94 -7.74 -8.94
N VAL A 73 -8.88 -6.90 -8.54
CA VAL A 73 -8.57 -5.63 -7.88
C VAL A 73 -8.04 -5.89 -6.48
N LYS A 74 -6.85 -5.36 -6.16
CA LYS A 74 -6.20 -5.53 -4.85
C LYS A 74 -6.15 -4.21 -4.10
N VAL A 75 -6.61 -4.24 -2.86
CA VAL A 75 -6.51 -3.13 -1.91
C VAL A 75 -5.05 -2.82 -1.63
N GLY A 76 -4.70 -1.53 -1.57
CA GLY A 76 -3.33 -1.16 -1.25
C GLY A 76 -2.97 0.28 -1.58
N HIS A 77 -1.79 0.66 -1.13
CA HIS A 77 -1.12 1.88 -1.56
C HIS A 77 -0.08 1.54 -2.64
N TYR A 78 -0.19 2.20 -3.77
CA TYR A 78 0.68 2.00 -4.92
C TYR A 78 1.42 3.28 -5.26
N ARG A 79 2.67 3.18 -5.63
CA ARG A 79 3.48 4.31 -6.09
C ARG A 79 3.67 4.19 -7.60
N ILE A 80 2.93 5.00 -8.35
CA ILE A 80 2.90 4.95 -9.81
C ILE A 80 3.93 5.95 -10.36
N PRO A 81 5.02 5.49 -11.00
CA PRO A 81 6.01 6.37 -11.61
C PRO A 81 5.52 6.93 -12.94
N ASN A 82 6.06 8.09 -13.30
CA ASN A 82 5.87 8.66 -14.63
C ASN A 82 6.48 7.76 -15.71
N GLY A 83 5.85 7.69 -16.86
CA GLY A 83 6.37 6.92 -18.01
C GLY A 83 6.18 5.40 -17.88
N MET A 84 5.49 4.90 -16.86
CA MET A 84 5.16 3.48 -16.73
C MET A 84 4.28 3.02 -17.90
N ASN A 85 4.47 1.81 -18.38
CA ASN A 85 3.60 1.20 -19.39
C ASN A 85 2.37 0.52 -18.75
N ASN A 86 1.39 0.13 -19.59
CA ASN A 86 0.18 -0.50 -19.08
C ASN A 86 0.42 -1.86 -18.45
N ASN A 87 1.32 -2.68 -19.02
CA ASN A 87 1.60 -4.02 -18.51
C ASN A 87 2.11 -3.96 -17.07
N ASP A 88 3.04 -3.06 -16.79
CA ASP A 88 3.62 -2.92 -15.45
C ASP A 88 2.62 -2.34 -14.47
N LEU A 89 1.82 -1.33 -14.88
CA LEU A 89 0.77 -0.77 -14.04
C LEU A 89 -0.27 -1.83 -13.67
N ILE A 90 -0.79 -2.55 -14.66
CA ILE A 90 -1.83 -3.56 -14.44
C ILE A 90 -1.28 -4.71 -13.57
N ASN A 91 -0.05 -5.17 -13.83
CA ASN A 91 0.58 -6.20 -13.00
C ASN A 91 0.76 -5.73 -11.56
N MET A 92 1.23 -4.52 -11.33
CA MET A 92 1.39 -3.94 -10.00
C MET A 92 0.06 -3.90 -9.24
N LEU A 93 -1.01 -3.38 -9.87
CA LEU A 93 -2.33 -3.25 -9.25
C LEU A 93 -3.01 -4.62 -9.02
N ARG A 94 -2.87 -5.56 -9.97
CA ARG A 94 -3.46 -6.90 -9.93
C ARG A 94 -2.76 -7.82 -8.93
N SER A 95 -1.44 -7.74 -8.83
CA SER A 95 -0.66 -8.56 -7.90
C SER A 95 -0.73 -8.07 -6.46
N GLY A 96 -1.12 -6.80 -6.26
CA GLY A 96 -1.08 -6.18 -4.94
C GLY A 96 0.35 -5.81 -4.51
N SER A 97 1.24 -5.51 -5.47
CA SER A 97 2.62 -5.07 -5.19
C SER A 97 2.61 -3.64 -4.63
N GLN A 98 2.28 -3.54 -3.34
CA GLN A 98 2.14 -2.28 -2.63
C GLN A 98 3.49 -1.61 -2.39
N ALA A 99 3.48 -0.28 -2.39
CA ALA A 99 4.56 0.53 -1.84
C ALA A 99 4.29 0.80 -0.34
N PRO A 100 5.31 0.82 0.52
CA PRO A 100 5.14 1.19 1.91
C PRO A 100 4.75 2.66 2.04
N VAL A 101 4.12 3.00 3.17
CA VAL A 101 3.88 4.36 3.64
C VAL A 101 4.73 4.64 4.87
N ASN A 102 5.16 5.89 5.01
CA ASN A 102 5.85 6.33 6.21
C ASN A 102 4.82 6.67 7.29
N VAL A 103 4.85 5.91 8.37
CA VAL A 103 4.04 6.14 9.57
C VAL A 103 4.88 6.90 10.59
N ILE A 104 4.42 8.09 10.96
CA ILE A 104 5.13 8.99 11.88
C ILE A 104 4.28 9.19 13.12
N PHE A 105 4.84 8.92 14.27
CA PHE A 105 4.24 9.28 15.54
C PHE A 105 5.29 9.78 16.53
N ASN A 106 4.86 10.72 17.35
CA ASN A 106 5.59 11.24 18.50
C ASN A 106 4.95 10.69 19.77
N ASN A 107 5.45 11.10 20.93
CA ASN A 107 4.81 10.79 22.20
C ASN A 107 3.36 11.29 22.21
N THR A 108 2.44 10.39 22.46
CA THR A 108 1.02 10.69 22.67
C THR A 108 0.69 10.65 24.16
N ARG A 109 -0.36 11.35 24.57
CA ARG A 109 -0.75 11.37 25.97
C ARG A 109 -1.38 10.03 26.40
N THR A 110 -2.26 9.50 25.58
CA THR A 110 -2.99 8.25 25.85
C THR A 110 -2.76 7.21 24.76
N ILE A 111 -3.13 5.97 25.02
CA ILE A 111 -3.07 4.90 24.04
C ILE A 111 -4.17 5.07 22.98
N GLU A 112 -5.29 5.69 23.34
CA GLU A 112 -6.39 6.04 22.46
C GLU A 112 -5.95 7.10 21.45
N ASP A 113 -5.28 8.16 21.88
CA ASP A 113 -4.72 9.18 21.00
C ASP A 113 -3.69 8.58 20.02
N PHE A 114 -2.89 7.63 20.52
CA PHE A 114 -1.97 6.88 19.69
C PHE A 114 -2.71 6.07 18.61
N ALA A 115 -3.74 5.32 19.00
CA ALA A 115 -4.49 4.49 18.07
C ALA A 115 -5.21 5.32 16.99
N VAL A 116 -5.78 6.47 17.36
CA VAL A 116 -6.36 7.43 16.39
C VAL A 116 -5.29 7.90 15.39
N ARG A 117 -4.13 8.33 15.87
CA ARG A 117 -3.05 8.84 15.01
C ARG A 117 -2.51 7.79 14.04
N ILE A 118 -2.49 6.52 14.43
CA ILE A 118 -2.09 5.42 13.55
C ILE A 118 -3.16 5.14 12.51
N SER A 119 -4.44 5.13 12.89
CA SER A 119 -5.56 4.88 11.96
C SER A 119 -5.74 6.01 10.92
N GLU A 120 -5.26 7.21 11.17
CA GLU A 120 -5.22 8.30 10.17
C GLU A 120 -4.19 8.05 9.06
N GLN A 121 -3.18 7.21 9.30
CA GLN A 121 -2.07 6.98 8.38
C GLN A 121 -2.13 5.60 7.69
N LEU A 122 -2.85 4.65 8.26
CA LEU A 122 -2.98 3.27 7.80
C LEU A 122 -4.44 2.89 7.55
N LEU A 123 -4.68 1.81 6.84
CA LEU A 123 -6.03 1.27 6.59
C LEU A 123 -6.54 0.42 7.77
N LEU A 124 -6.06 0.59 8.94
CA LEU A 124 -6.59 -0.07 10.13
C LEU A 124 -7.47 0.90 10.92
N ASP A 125 -8.56 0.41 11.50
CA ASP A 125 -9.43 1.23 12.33
C ASP A 125 -8.95 1.28 13.80
N THR A 126 -9.28 2.39 14.46
CA THR A 126 -8.90 2.66 15.85
C THR A 126 -9.39 1.57 16.80
N ALA A 127 -10.62 1.08 16.62
CA ALA A 127 -11.21 0.07 17.52
C ALA A 127 -10.48 -1.26 17.41
N SER A 128 -10.13 -1.70 16.21
CA SER A 128 -9.33 -2.90 15.97
C SER A 128 -7.96 -2.81 16.63
N LEU A 129 -7.29 -1.66 16.53
CA LEU A 129 -6.00 -1.45 17.17
C LEU A 129 -6.13 -1.47 18.70
N LEU A 130 -7.09 -0.74 19.26
CA LEU A 130 -7.34 -0.73 20.70
C LEU A 130 -7.70 -2.12 21.25
N LYS A 131 -8.49 -2.91 20.51
CA LYS A 131 -8.81 -4.30 20.89
C LYS A 131 -7.54 -5.16 21.02
N VAL A 132 -6.56 -4.99 20.12
CA VAL A 132 -5.29 -5.72 20.21
C VAL A 132 -4.46 -5.22 21.38
N LEU A 133 -4.40 -3.90 21.60
CA LEU A 133 -3.63 -3.26 22.67
C LEU A 133 -4.20 -3.48 24.08
N SER A 134 -5.48 -3.88 24.20
CA SER A 134 -6.12 -4.29 25.46
C SER A 134 -6.13 -5.80 25.68
N ASN A 135 -5.61 -6.60 24.74
CA ASN A 135 -5.62 -8.05 24.84
C ASN A 135 -4.37 -8.57 25.57
N SER A 136 -4.50 -8.87 26.87
CA SER A 136 -3.39 -9.41 27.70
C SER A 136 -2.79 -10.67 27.11
N ALA A 137 -3.60 -11.63 26.66
CA ALA A 137 -3.11 -12.89 26.09
C ALA A 137 -2.27 -12.69 24.80
N PHE A 138 -2.51 -11.60 24.06
CA PHE A 138 -1.71 -11.23 22.90
C PHE A 138 -0.40 -10.53 23.30
N LEU A 139 -0.41 -9.72 24.37
CA LEU A 139 0.71 -8.89 24.79
C LEU A 139 1.71 -9.63 25.69
N GLU A 140 1.24 -10.51 26.57
CA GLU A 140 2.09 -11.26 27.54
C GLU A 140 3.27 -11.98 26.89
N PRO A 141 3.15 -12.69 25.76
CA PRO A 141 4.30 -13.33 25.10
C PRO A 141 5.35 -12.33 24.60
N MET A 142 5.00 -11.05 24.47
CA MET A 142 5.91 -9.97 24.09
C MET A 142 6.55 -9.28 25.28
N GLY A 143 6.09 -9.58 26.51
CA GLY A 143 6.54 -8.98 27.77
C GLY A 143 5.80 -7.70 28.15
N PHE A 144 4.57 -7.51 27.63
CA PHE A 144 3.77 -6.31 27.88
C PHE A 144 2.40 -6.67 28.45
N THR A 145 1.79 -5.67 29.09
CA THR A 145 0.39 -5.67 29.55
C THR A 145 -0.33 -4.46 28.94
N PRO A 146 -1.67 -4.39 28.96
CA PRO A 146 -2.39 -3.21 28.53
C PRO A 146 -1.95 -1.91 29.22
N ASP A 147 -1.53 -1.98 30.48
CA ASP A 147 -1.11 -0.81 31.26
C ASP A 147 0.26 -0.26 30.81
N ASN A 148 1.14 -1.12 30.33
CA ASN A 148 2.51 -0.72 29.97
C ASN A 148 2.83 -0.78 28.47
N VAL A 149 1.90 -1.28 27.63
CA VAL A 149 2.14 -1.47 26.18
C VAL A 149 2.56 -0.18 25.47
N LYS A 150 2.20 0.97 25.99
CA LYS A 150 2.56 2.27 25.43
C LYS A 150 4.07 2.48 25.32
N ILE A 151 4.87 1.92 26.23
CA ILE A 151 6.34 2.04 26.20
C ILE A 151 6.98 1.31 25.01
N MET A 152 6.25 0.39 24.37
CA MET A 152 6.69 -0.31 23.14
C MET A 152 6.87 0.68 21.97
N PHE A 153 6.10 1.75 21.93
CA PHE A 153 6.00 2.65 20.79
C PHE A 153 7.03 3.77 20.87
N ILE A 154 8.24 3.48 20.40
CA ILE A 154 9.34 4.45 20.35
C ILE A 154 9.07 5.46 19.23
N PRO A 155 9.07 6.77 19.53
CA PRO A 155 8.88 7.80 18.51
C PRO A 155 9.91 7.73 17.40
N ASN A 156 9.45 7.55 16.18
CA ASN A 156 10.27 7.49 14.97
C ASN A 156 9.36 7.53 13.72
N THR A 157 9.99 7.42 12.56
CA THR A 157 9.33 7.14 11.28
C THR A 157 9.51 5.68 10.92
N TYR A 158 8.41 4.98 10.69
CA TYR A 158 8.41 3.57 10.34
C TYR A 158 7.74 3.33 9.00
N GLU A 159 8.28 2.42 8.20
CA GLU A 159 7.66 2.00 6.95
C GLU A 159 6.73 0.81 7.19
N PHE A 160 5.47 0.96 6.76
CA PHE A 160 4.45 -0.09 6.79
C PHE A 160 3.73 -0.20 5.45
N TYR A 161 3.27 -1.39 5.11
CA TYR A 161 2.22 -1.49 4.10
C TYR A 161 0.94 -0.87 4.64
N TRP A 162 0.28 -0.05 3.83
CA TRP A 162 -0.91 0.68 4.23
C TRP A 162 -2.05 -0.23 4.75
N THR A 163 -2.09 -1.48 4.27
CA THR A 163 -3.08 -2.51 4.63
C THR A 163 -2.65 -3.40 5.80
N VAL A 164 -1.66 -3.00 6.59
CA VAL A 164 -1.17 -3.79 7.72
C VAL A 164 -2.30 -4.04 8.75
N SER A 165 -2.42 -5.26 9.28
CA SER A 165 -3.38 -5.55 10.35
C SER A 165 -2.89 -5.00 11.70
N ALA A 166 -3.82 -4.80 12.64
CA ALA A 166 -3.49 -4.32 13.98
C ALA A 166 -2.48 -5.23 14.69
N GLU A 167 -2.65 -6.55 14.59
CA GLU A 167 -1.74 -7.52 15.20
C GLU A 167 -0.35 -7.47 14.54
N ALA A 168 -0.29 -7.37 13.20
CA ALA A 168 0.98 -7.29 12.48
C ALA A 168 1.71 -5.96 12.79
N PHE A 169 0.96 -4.86 12.93
CA PHE A 169 1.49 -3.58 13.37
C PHE A 169 2.14 -3.69 14.77
N VAL A 170 1.42 -4.21 15.76
CA VAL A 170 1.94 -4.35 17.14
C VAL A 170 3.12 -5.31 17.19
N LYS A 171 3.09 -6.44 16.47
CA LYS A 171 4.24 -7.36 16.37
C LYS A 171 5.48 -6.68 15.79
N ARG A 172 5.31 -5.88 14.75
CA ARG A 172 6.42 -5.12 14.16
C ARG A 172 6.95 -4.09 15.15
N MET A 173 6.10 -3.39 15.88
CA MET A 173 6.53 -2.41 16.88
C MET A 173 7.29 -3.07 18.04
N ASN A 174 6.86 -4.25 18.49
CA ASN A 174 7.61 -5.04 19.46
C ASN A 174 9.01 -5.43 18.94
N HIS A 175 9.12 -5.78 17.66
CA HIS A 175 10.44 -6.05 17.05
C HIS A 175 11.33 -4.80 17.06
N GLU A 176 10.79 -3.63 16.70
CA GLU A 176 11.53 -2.36 16.72
C GLU A 176 11.93 -1.95 18.16
N TYR A 177 11.05 -2.18 19.14
CA TYR A 177 11.35 -1.99 20.56
C TYR A 177 12.54 -2.85 21.01
N LYS A 178 12.52 -4.15 20.72
CA LYS A 178 13.61 -5.07 21.06
C LYS A 178 14.92 -4.71 20.36
N ARG A 179 14.83 -4.22 19.11
CA ARG A 179 16.02 -3.76 18.35
C ARG A 179 16.60 -2.46 18.91
N PHE A 180 15.76 -1.59 19.44
CA PHE A 180 16.20 -0.33 20.05
C PHE A 180 16.87 -0.56 21.40
N TRP A 181 16.27 -1.39 22.25
CA TRP A 181 16.77 -1.71 23.57
C TRP A 181 17.75 -2.90 23.50
N THR A 182 18.97 -2.64 23.09
CA THR A 182 20.09 -3.59 23.20
C THR A 182 20.51 -3.74 24.66
N ASP A 183 21.24 -4.81 25.00
CA ASP A 183 21.68 -5.06 26.38
C ASP A 183 22.56 -3.91 26.91
N ASP A 184 23.41 -3.32 26.06
CA ASP A 184 24.22 -2.14 26.41
C ASP A 184 23.33 -0.94 26.79
N LYS A 185 22.25 -0.68 26.04
CA LYS A 185 21.34 0.43 26.35
C LYS A 185 20.48 0.18 27.59
N LYS A 186 20.15 -1.08 27.88
CA LYS A 186 19.43 -1.43 29.12
C LYS A 186 20.29 -1.25 30.37
N GLN A 187 21.61 -1.40 30.25
CA GLN A 187 22.54 -1.16 31.36
C GLN A 187 22.76 0.33 31.65
N LEU A 188 22.45 1.20 30.71
CA LEU A 188 22.62 2.66 30.81
C LEU A 188 21.33 3.39 31.20
N ALA A 189 20.17 2.71 31.28
CA ALA A 189 18.87 3.26 31.60
C ALA A 189 18.46 2.95 33.04
#